data_c8b836eb10795357a56ce3cb30544134
#
_entry.id   c8b836eb10795357a56ce3cb30544134
#
_cell.length_a   1.000
_cell.length_b   1.000
_cell.length_c   1.000
_cell.angle_alpha   90.00
_cell.angle_beta   90.00
_cell.angle_gamma   90.00
#
_symmetry.space_group_name_H-M   'P 1'
#
loop_
_entity.id
_entity.type
_entity.pdbx_description
1 polymer ?
#
loop_
_entity_poly.entity_id
_entity_poly.type
_entity_poly.pdbx_seq_one_letter_code
_entity_poly.pdbx_strand_id
1 'polypeptide(L)'
;MMLEYRNITKKFGNKEAVKELTLKLKKGTIYGLLGENGSGKTTLMKMAAGLTQPTEGEILFEGHPLSYQDKASIAYMSTEPFFYSYMKVKDVEEYYADFFEDFDREQFRKTIERLGLNEEMKASAMSSGMNAKLKAAATLARKADLLL
;
A
#
# COMPACT_ATOMS: atom_id res chain seq x y z
N MET A 1 -13.02 0.53 14.82
CA MET A 1 -13.11 0.18 13.39
C MET A 1 -11.95 0.85 12.70
N MET A 2 -11.14 0.15 11.89
CA MET A 2 -9.99 0.75 11.21
C MET A 2 -10.41 1.41 9.90
N LEU A 3 -11.07 0.67 9.04
CA LEU A 3 -11.51 1.13 7.73
C LEU A 3 -12.93 0.63 7.47
N GLU A 4 -13.80 1.50 6.98
CA GLU A 4 -15.17 1.16 6.61
C GLU A 4 -15.49 1.72 5.22
N TYR A 5 -15.90 0.84 4.32
CA TYR A 5 -16.52 1.21 3.05
C TYR A 5 -18.03 1.20 3.25
N ARG A 6 -18.71 2.30 2.92
CA ARG A 6 -20.16 2.44 3.02
C ARG A 6 -20.78 2.64 1.66
N ASN A 7 -21.44 1.61 1.17
CA ASN A 7 -22.17 1.62 -0.10
C ASN A 7 -21.35 2.17 -1.27
N ILE A 8 -20.08 1.70 -1.38
CA ILE A 8 -19.10 2.20 -2.33
C ILE A 8 -19.41 1.69 -3.74
N THR A 9 -19.55 2.62 -4.68
CA THR A 9 -19.55 2.35 -6.11
C THR A 9 -18.39 3.10 -6.76
N LYS A 10 -17.65 2.44 -7.66
CA LYS A 10 -16.59 3.05 -8.46
C LYS A 10 -16.81 2.73 -9.94
N LYS A 11 -16.97 3.79 -10.73
CA LYS A 11 -17.12 3.72 -12.18
C LYS A 11 -15.93 4.37 -12.88
N PHE A 12 -15.49 3.79 -13.97
CA PHE A 12 -14.53 4.35 -14.92
C PHE A 12 -15.20 4.38 -16.31
N GLY A 13 -15.71 5.55 -16.70
CA GLY A 13 -16.59 5.65 -17.86
C GLY A 13 -17.83 4.75 -17.67
N ASN A 14 -18.05 3.84 -18.60
CA ASN A 14 -19.20 2.92 -18.56
C ASN A 14 -18.94 1.62 -17.77
N LYS A 15 -17.72 1.42 -17.23
CA LYS A 15 -17.36 0.20 -16.50
C LYS A 15 -17.48 0.44 -15.00
N GLU A 16 -18.34 -0.35 -14.34
CA GLU A 16 -18.38 -0.43 -12.89
C GLU A 16 -17.27 -1.37 -12.41
N ALA A 17 -16.27 -0.82 -11.71
CA ALA A 17 -15.16 -1.59 -11.14
C ALA A 17 -15.50 -2.12 -9.74
N VAL A 18 -16.31 -1.39 -8.97
CA VAL A 18 -16.86 -1.79 -7.68
C VAL A 18 -18.32 -1.34 -7.64
N LYS A 19 -19.20 -2.17 -7.12
CA LYS A 19 -20.65 -1.90 -7.07
C LYS A 19 -21.21 -2.12 -5.68
N GLU A 20 -21.80 -1.08 -5.10
CA GLU A 20 -22.58 -1.09 -3.84
C GLU A 20 -21.91 -1.86 -2.69
N LEU A 21 -20.57 -1.78 -2.59
CA LEU A 21 -19.82 -2.52 -1.58
C LEU A 21 -19.90 -1.85 -0.21
N THR A 22 -20.28 -2.62 0.79
CA THR A 22 -20.15 -2.26 2.20
C THR A 22 -19.27 -3.28 2.90
N LEU A 23 -18.15 -2.81 3.50
CA LEU A 23 -17.16 -3.66 4.15
C LEU A 23 -16.57 -2.95 5.36
N LYS A 24 -16.38 -3.67 6.46
CA LYS A 24 -15.80 -3.15 7.70
C LYS A 24 -14.56 -3.95 8.08
N LEU A 25 -13.43 -3.26 8.21
CA LEU A 25 -12.17 -3.85 8.60
C LEU A 25 -11.80 -3.42 10.02
N LYS A 26 -11.41 -4.38 10.86
CA LYS A 26 -11.02 -4.16 12.25
C LYS A 26 -9.53 -3.93 12.36
N LYS A 27 -9.09 -3.14 13.35
CA LYS A 27 -7.68 -2.98 13.71
C LYS A 27 -7.10 -4.31 14.21
N GLY A 28 -5.81 -4.54 13.91
CA GLY A 28 -5.09 -5.74 14.35
C GLY A 28 -5.51 -7.05 13.65
N THR A 29 -6.14 -6.95 12.49
CA THR A 29 -6.59 -8.11 11.71
C THR A 29 -5.98 -8.09 10.32
N ILE A 30 -5.54 -9.26 9.85
CA ILE A 30 -5.07 -9.45 8.46
C ILE A 30 -6.25 -9.93 7.62
N TYR A 31 -6.54 -9.23 6.53
CA TYR A 31 -7.59 -9.56 5.58
C TYR A 31 -7.00 -9.98 4.24
N GLY A 32 -7.44 -11.11 3.71
CA GLY A 32 -7.13 -11.53 2.34
C GLY A 32 -8.23 -11.10 1.38
N LEU A 33 -7.87 -10.31 0.37
CA LEU A 33 -8.78 -9.90 -0.69
C LEU A 33 -8.60 -10.80 -1.91
N LEU A 34 -9.54 -11.73 -2.11
CA LEU A 34 -9.50 -12.72 -3.18
C LEU A 34 -10.49 -12.39 -4.29
N GLY A 35 -10.18 -12.80 -5.50
CA GLY A 35 -11.03 -12.63 -6.66
C GLY A 35 -10.25 -12.69 -7.98
N GLU A 36 -10.95 -12.80 -9.10
CA GLU A 36 -10.35 -12.84 -10.44
C GLU A 36 -9.65 -11.54 -10.82
N ASN A 37 -8.78 -11.60 -11.85
CA ASN A 37 -8.18 -10.39 -12.40
C ASN A 37 -9.27 -9.48 -13.00
N GLY A 38 -9.19 -8.20 -12.67
CA GLY A 38 -10.20 -7.22 -13.10
C GLY A 38 -11.44 -7.13 -12.20
N SER A 39 -11.53 -7.89 -11.09
CA SER A 39 -12.68 -7.84 -10.15
C SER A 39 -12.72 -6.61 -9.24
N GLY A 40 -11.84 -5.63 -9.44
CA GLY A 40 -11.85 -4.38 -8.67
C GLY A 40 -10.98 -4.35 -7.40
N LYS A 41 -10.24 -5.42 -7.07
CA LYS A 41 -9.37 -5.48 -5.86
C LYS A 41 -8.42 -4.30 -5.74
N THR A 42 -7.64 -4.04 -6.79
CA THR A 42 -6.69 -2.92 -6.82
C THR A 42 -7.40 -1.58 -6.72
N THR A 43 -8.59 -1.45 -7.32
CA THR A 43 -9.41 -0.25 -7.21
C THR A 43 -9.86 -0.02 -5.77
N LEU A 44 -10.29 -1.08 -5.09
CA LEU A 44 -10.68 -1.02 -3.69
C LEU A 44 -9.53 -0.58 -2.78
N MET A 45 -8.34 -1.19 -2.97
CA MET A 45 -7.13 -0.82 -2.23
C MET A 45 -6.69 0.63 -2.52
N LYS A 46 -6.74 1.06 -3.79
CA LYS A 46 -6.42 2.45 -4.17
C LYS A 46 -7.39 3.46 -3.56
N MET A 47 -8.66 3.11 -3.41
CA MET A 47 -9.63 3.97 -2.72
C MET A 47 -9.32 4.05 -1.22
N ALA A 48 -8.96 2.94 -0.55
CA ALA A 48 -8.53 2.95 0.84
C ALA A 48 -7.25 3.77 1.07
N ALA A 49 -6.31 3.73 0.12
CA ALA A 49 -5.10 4.55 0.15
C ALA A 49 -5.34 6.04 -0.19
N GLY A 50 -6.57 6.43 -0.49
CA GLY A 50 -6.90 7.79 -0.91
C GLY A 50 -6.30 8.20 -2.26
N LEU A 51 -5.90 7.21 -3.10
CA LEU A 51 -5.33 7.44 -4.43
C LEU A 51 -6.41 7.64 -5.51
N THR A 52 -7.64 7.23 -5.22
CA THR A 52 -8.81 7.50 -6.07
C THR A 52 -10.04 7.63 -5.18
N GLN A 53 -11.00 8.44 -5.61
CA GLN A 53 -12.25 8.63 -4.89
C GLN A 53 -13.32 7.65 -5.38
N PRO A 54 -14.24 7.19 -4.53
CA PRO A 54 -15.44 6.50 -4.97
C PRO A 54 -16.31 7.42 -5.84
N THR A 55 -17.12 6.84 -6.72
CA THR A 55 -18.13 7.58 -7.49
C THR A 55 -19.35 7.85 -6.63
N GLU A 56 -19.70 6.87 -5.77
CA GLU A 56 -20.82 6.95 -4.83
C GLU A 56 -20.40 6.27 -3.51
N GLY A 57 -21.03 6.67 -2.41
CA GLY A 57 -20.72 6.18 -1.07
C GLY A 57 -19.54 6.90 -0.43
N GLU A 58 -19.12 6.44 0.73
CA GLU A 58 -18.04 7.06 1.51
C GLU A 58 -17.10 6.01 2.12
N ILE A 59 -15.85 6.43 2.36
CA ILE A 59 -14.86 5.62 3.07
C ILE A 59 -14.55 6.33 4.37
N LEU A 60 -14.64 5.59 5.47
CA LEU A 60 -14.27 6.08 6.79
C LEU A 60 -12.97 5.41 7.24
N PHE A 61 -12.08 6.22 7.77
CA PHE A 61 -10.88 5.78 8.46
C PHE A 61 -11.00 6.16 9.94
N GLU A 62 -10.87 5.20 10.83
CA GLU A 62 -11.04 5.38 12.28
C GLU A 62 -12.33 6.12 12.71
N GLY A 63 -13.39 5.96 11.92
CA GLY A 63 -14.73 6.48 12.22
C GLY A 63 -15.06 7.86 11.64
N HIS A 64 -14.11 8.50 10.93
CA HIS A 64 -14.35 9.77 10.21
C HIS A 64 -14.08 9.61 8.71
N PRO A 65 -14.63 10.47 7.84
CA PRO A 65 -14.37 10.43 6.41
C PRO A 65 -12.87 10.48 6.10
N LEU A 66 -12.41 9.57 5.24
CA LEU A 66 -11.00 9.48 4.84
C LEU A 66 -10.51 10.82 4.28
N SER A 67 -9.51 11.38 4.92
CA SER A 67 -8.93 12.69 4.62
C SER A 67 -7.50 12.59 4.07
N TYR A 68 -6.95 13.73 3.68
CA TYR A 68 -5.55 13.80 3.26
C TYR A 68 -4.58 13.49 4.42
N GLN A 69 -4.91 13.92 5.63
CA GLN A 69 -4.07 13.69 6.82
C GLN A 69 -3.91 12.20 7.14
N ASP A 70 -4.94 11.40 6.89
CA ASP A 70 -4.93 9.96 7.16
C ASP A 70 -3.92 9.19 6.30
N LYS A 71 -3.49 9.77 5.16
CA LYS A 71 -2.49 9.15 4.28
C LYS A 71 -1.14 8.92 4.96
N ALA A 72 -0.81 9.72 5.97
CA ALA A 72 0.38 9.51 6.79
C ALA A 72 0.33 8.16 7.54
N SER A 73 -0.86 7.73 7.96
CA SER A 73 -1.12 6.47 8.69
C SER A 73 -1.42 5.28 7.76
N ILE A 74 -1.35 5.45 6.44
CA ILE A 74 -1.66 4.41 5.47
C ILE A 74 -0.44 4.15 4.59
N ALA A 75 0.05 2.92 4.58
CA ALA A 75 1.11 2.48 3.67
C ALA A 75 0.50 1.60 2.57
N TYR A 76 0.74 1.97 1.32
CA TYR A 76 0.25 1.27 0.15
C TYR A 76 1.41 0.72 -0.69
N MET A 77 1.45 -0.61 -0.87
CA MET A 77 2.41 -1.26 -1.73
C MET A 77 1.86 -1.37 -3.16
N SER A 78 2.34 -0.50 -4.04
CA SER A 78 1.98 -0.54 -5.46
C SER A 78 2.43 -1.85 -6.13
N THR A 79 1.61 -2.37 -7.05
CA THR A 79 2.00 -3.47 -7.95
C THR A 79 3.04 -3.02 -8.99
N GLU A 80 3.04 -1.73 -9.34
CA GLU A 80 3.96 -1.17 -10.32
C GLU A 80 5.35 -0.93 -9.73
N PRO A 81 6.42 -1.00 -10.56
CA PRO A 81 7.75 -0.57 -10.13
C PRO A 81 7.73 0.93 -9.82
N PHE A 82 8.32 1.32 -8.67
CA PHE A 82 8.45 2.74 -8.32
C PHE A 82 9.87 3.13 -7.89
N PHE A 83 10.80 2.18 -7.93
CA PHE A 83 12.22 2.47 -7.76
C PHE A 83 12.86 2.72 -9.11
N TYR A 84 13.68 3.75 -9.19
CA TYR A 84 14.49 3.99 -10.37
C TYR A 84 15.52 2.88 -10.55
N SER A 85 15.80 2.52 -11.79
CA SER A 85 16.71 1.41 -12.13
C SER A 85 18.13 1.55 -11.57
N TYR A 86 18.58 2.80 -11.34
CA TYR A 86 19.90 3.09 -10.77
C TYR A 86 19.94 3.01 -9.24
N MET A 87 18.79 3.04 -8.55
CA MET A 87 18.74 3.01 -7.09
C MET A 87 19.24 1.68 -6.55
N LYS A 88 20.01 1.75 -5.48
CA LYS A 88 20.38 0.61 -4.65
C LYS A 88 19.39 0.44 -3.51
N VAL A 89 19.42 -0.70 -2.82
CA VAL A 89 18.58 -0.95 -1.63
C VAL A 89 18.77 0.14 -0.57
N LYS A 90 20.01 0.56 -0.31
CA LYS A 90 20.31 1.65 0.63
C LYS A 90 19.73 3.01 0.20
N ASP A 91 19.67 3.28 -1.11
CA ASP A 91 19.07 4.52 -1.63
C ASP A 91 17.54 4.51 -1.42
N VAL A 92 16.92 3.33 -1.48
CA VAL A 92 15.49 3.15 -1.14
C VAL A 92 15.24 3.40 0.35
N GLU A 93 16.14 2.94 1.23
CA GLU A 93 16.06 3.23 2.67
C GLU A 93 16.11 4.74 2.92
N GLU A 94 17.08 5.44 2.32
CA GLU A 94 17.22 6.90 2.46
C GLU A 94 15.99 7.62 1.93
N TYR A 95 15.53 7.26 0.73
CA TYR A 95 14.33 7.84 0.13
C TYR A 95 13.10 7.70 1.03
N TYR A 96 12.85 6.50 1.59
CA TYR A 96 11.72 6.30 2.49
C TYR A 96 11.85 7.07 3.80
N ALA A 97 13.05 7.13 4.37
CA ALA A 97 13.29 7.85 5.61
C ALA A 97 13.17 9.38 5.46
N ASP A 98 13.47 9.91 4.26
CA ASP A 98 13.31 11.33 3.97
C ASP A 98 11.84 11.74 3.75
N PHE A 99 11.02 10.85 3.19
CA PHE A 99 9.63 11.13 2.88
C PHE A 99 8.64 10.72 3.97
N PHE A 100 9.02 9.78 4.84
CA PHE A 100 8.10 9.20 5.82
C PHE A 100 8.71 9.24 7.21
N GLU A 101 8.22 10.10 8.07
CA GLU A 101 8.68 10.26 9.46
C GLU A 101 8.50 8.98 10.30
N ASP A 102 7.52 8.14 9.93
CA ASP A 102 7.20 6.87 10.56
C ASP A 102 8.03 5.67 10.03
N PHE A 103 9.02 5.92 9.16
CA PHE A 103 9.84 4.86 8.59
C PHE A 103 10.89 4.35 9.59
N ASP A 104 10.84 3.05 9.87
CA ASP A 104 11.76 2.36 10.77
C ASP A 104 12.94 1.75 9.99
N ARG A 105 14.07 2.44 9.98
CA ARG A 105 15.30 1.99 9.30
C ARG A 105 15.81 0.65 9.85
N GLU A 106 15.72 0.43 11.17
CA GLU A 106 16.17 -0.83 11.78
C GLU A 106 15.30 -2.01 11.34
N GLN A 107 13.99 -1.83 11.33
CA GLN A 107 13.04 -2.81 10.83
C GLN A 107 13.27 -3.09 9.34
N PHE A 108 13.54 -2.06 8.54
CA PHE A 108 13.85 -2.22 7.12
C PHE A 108 15.09 -3.09 6.92
N ARG A 109 16.22 -2.75 7.57
CA ARG A 109 17.49 -3.49 7.45
C ARG A 109 17.37 -4.94 7.89
N LYS A 110 16.71 -5.21 9.01
CA LYS A 110 16.42 -6.58 9.48
C LYS A 110 15.59 -7.37 8.46
N THR A 111 14.62 -6.71 7.83
CA THR A 111 13.78 -7.35 6.83
C THR A 111 14.55 -7.64 5.55
N ILE A 112 15.37 -6.71 5.07
CA ILE A 112 16.25 -6.89 3.90
C ILE A 112 17.20 -8.07 4.11
N GLU A 113 17.87 -8.15 5.27
CA GLU A 113 18.75 -9.26 5.62
C GLU A 113 18.00 -10.61 5.59
N ARG A 114 16.84 -10.70 6.24
CA ARG A 114 16.00 -11.92 6.27
C ARG A 114 15.52 -12.35 4.88
N LEU A 115 15.32 -11.41 3.97
CA LEU A 115 14.90 -11.67 2.60
C LEU A 115 16.07 -11.99 1.65
N GLY A 116 17.30 -11.96 2.15
CA GLY A 116 18.52 -12.23 1.38
C GLY A 116 18.85 -11.14 0.36
N LEU A 117 18.47 -9.90 0.63
CA LEU A 117 18.83 -8.74 -0.21
C LEU A 117 20.05 -8.04 0.38
N ASN A 118 20.90 -7.49 -0.50
CA ASN A 118 22.09 -6.75 -0.13
C ASN A 118 21.87 -5.25 -0.35
N GLU A 119 22.35 -4.40 0.56
CA GLU A 119 22.19 -2.95 0.51
C GLU A 119 22.80 -2.29 -0.74
N GLU A 120 23.87 -2.88 -1.30
CA GLU A 120 24.53 -2.39 -2.51
C GLU A 120 23.89 -2.88 -3.83
N MET A 121 22.90 -3.75 -3.73
CA MET A 121 22.22 -4.31 -4.91
C MET A 121 21.38 -3.24 -5.60
N LYS A 122 21.56 -3.09 -6.92
CA LYS A 122 20.78 -2.14 -7.74
C LYS A 122 19.42 -2.74 -8.12
N ALA A 123 18.39 -1.91 -8.18
CA ALA A 123 17.05 -2.30 -8.63
C ALA A 123 17.07 -2.91 -10.05
N SER A 124 17.92 -2.40 -10.94
CA SER A 124 18.10 -2.93 -12.29
C SER A 124 18.69 -4.36 -12.35
N ALA A 125 19.38 -4.80 -11.31
CA ALA A 125 19.96 -6.13 -11.21
C ALA A 125 19.04 -7.14 -10.49
N MET A 126 17.89 -6.69 -10.01
CA MET A 126 16.95 -7.52 -9.27
C MET A 126 15.95 -8.22 -10.19
N SER A 127 15.64 -9.47 -9.87
CA SER A 127 14.48 -10.15 -10.45
C SER A 127 13.18 -9.49 -10.00
N SER A 128 12.07 -9.79 -10.67
CA SER A 128 10.75 -9.31 -10.27
C SER A 128 10.39 -9.70 -8.83
N GLY A 129 10.75 -10.94 -8.42
CA GLY A 129 10.57 -11.41 -7.06
C GLY A 129 11.43 -10.65 -6.03
N MET A 130 12.67 -10.31 -6.36
CA MET A 130 13.54 -9.50 -5.50
C MET A 130 13.01 -8.07 -5.36
N ASN A 131 12.55 -7.47 -6.46
CA ASN A 131 11.89 -6.16 -6.42
C ASN A 131 10.61 -6.19 -5.56
N ALA A 132 9.80 -7.25 -5.64
CA ALA A 132 8.64 -7.42 -4.78
C ALA A 132 9.02 -7.52 -3.30
N LYS A 133 10.09 -8.26 -2.96
CA LYS A 133 10.64 -8.34 -1.59
C LYS A 133 11.09 -6.97 -1.09
N LEU A 134 11.80 -6.18 -1.89
CA LEU A 134 12.24 -4.85 -1.53
C LEU A 134 11.06 -3.91 -1.26
N LYS A 135 10.04 -3.93 -2.12
CA LYS A 135 8.80 -3.17 -1.89
C LYS A 135 8.10 -3.56 -0.60
N ALA A 136 7.97 -4.87 -0.36
CA ALA A 136 7.37 -5.37 0.87
C ALA A 136 8.16 -4.93 2.11
N ALA A 137 9.50 -5.01 2.08
CA ALA A 137 10.35 -4.56 3.18
C ALA A 137 10.16 -3.06 3.46
N ALA A 138 10.13 -2.22 2.42
CA ALA A 138 9.92 -0.79 2.57
C ALA A 138 8.51 -0.45 3.11
N THR A 139 7.48 -1.17 2.65
CA THR A 139 6.11 -0.98 3.15
C THR A 139 5.97 -1.43 4.61
N LEU A 140 6.54 -2.58 4.97
CA LEU A 140 6.48 -3.13 6.34
C LEU A 140 7.31 -2.34 7.35
N ALA A 141 8.29 -1.56 6.89
CA ALA A 141 9.09 -0.67 7.73
C ALA A 141 8.37 0.65 8.05
N ARG A 142 7.24 0.95 7.41
CA ARG A 142 6.35 2.03 7.80
C ARG A 142 5.60 1.62 9.08
N LYS A 143 5.57 2.49 10.07
CA LYS A 143 4.75 2.33 11.30
C LYS A 143 3.31 2.79 11.08
N ALA A 144 2.82 2.59 9.87
CA ALA A 144 1.45 2.94 9.50
C ALA A 144 0.44 2.05 10.21
N ASP A 145 -0.74 2.63 10.50
CA ASP A 145 -1.85 1.89 11.11
C ASP A 145 -2.52 0.91 10.15
N LEU A 146 -2.50 1.22 8.85
CA LEU A 146 -3.06 0.38 7.77
C LEU A 146 -2.00 0.11 6.71
N LEU A 147 -1.75 -1.18 6.44
CA LEU A 147 -0.89 -1.65 5.34
C LEU A 147 -1.75 -2.27 4.24
N LEU A 148 -1.57 -1.85 3.00
CA LEU A 148 -2.32 -2.27 1.82
C LEU A 148 -1.41 -2.82 0.72
#